data_9e5f7f9afdedd7ddfb2c85e8b763f600
#
_entry.id   9e5f7f9afdedd7ddfb2c85e8b763f600
#
_cell.length_a   1.000
_cell.length_b   1.000
_cell.length_c   1.000
_cell.angle_alpha   90.00
_cell.angle_beta   90.00
_cell.angle_gamma   90.00
#
_symmetry.space_group_name_H-M   'P 1'
#
loop_
_entity.id
_entity.type
_entity.pdbx_description
1 polymer ?
#
loop_
_entity_poly.entity_id
_entity_poly.type
_entity_poly.pdbx_seq_one_letter_code
_entity_poly.pdbx_strand_id
1 'polypeptide(L)'
;MRFLFWNTNKNGDINDILCKIVIEQKINIVILAEYADVVEDLILNLDLHGVRMKVYPTVGCDRITMLGTEISIRQSRQDTYYSMQIINEQYLLCGLHLPSSLWADKETQSLVFESIVHDVELAEEENGLGKSIVVGDFNQNPYENGCLSAKGFHGVPVADEALR
;
A
#
# COMPACT_ATOMS: atom_id res chain seq x y z
N MET A 1 5.43 6.25 -13.38
CA MET A 1 4.41 5.41 -12.71
C MET A 1 3.62 6.29 -11.75
N ARG A 2 2.29 6.17 -11.69
CA ARG A 2 1.40 6.95 -10.81
C ARG A 2 0.63 5.99 -9.92
N PHE A 3 0.58 6.31 -8.63
CA PHE A 3 -0.09 5.53 -7.61
C PHE A 3 -1.30 6.29 -7.08
N LEU A 4 -2.35 5.56 -6.73
CA LEU A 4 -3.47 6.02 -5.93
C LEU A 4 -3.55 5.16 -4.68
N PHE A 5 -3.49 5.76 -3.52
CA PHE A 5 -3.93 5.15 -2.27
C PHE A 5 -5.21 5.82 -1.77
N TRP A 6 -6.17 5.01 -1.32
CA TRP A 6 -7.39 5.51 -0.71
C TRP A 6 -7.89 4.54 0.37
N ASN A 7 -8.04 5.02 1.61
CA ASN A 7 -8.84 4.33 2.60
C ASN A 7 -10.31 4.69 2.38
N THR A 8 -11.12 3.73 1.94
CA THR A 8 -12.50 3.95 1.51
C THR A 8 -13.49 3.96 2.67
N ASN A 9 -13.02 3.64 3.88
CA ASN A 9 -13.83 3.60 5.10
C ASN A 9 -15.11 2.75 4.94
N LYS A 10 -14.97 1.60 4.25
CA LYS A 10 -16.08 0.67 3.93
C LYS A 10 -17.25 1.32 3.20
N ASN A 11 -16.99 2.43 2.52
CA ASN A 11 -18.01 3.07 1.69
C ASN A 11 -18.21 2.21 0.43
N GLY A 12 -19.44 1.78 0.19
CA GLY A 12 -19.85 1.17 -1.06
C GLY A 12 -20.16 2.23 -2.12
N ASP A 13 -20.47 1.79 -3.33
CA ASP A 13 -20.85 2.64 -4.46
C ASP A 13 -19.77 3.66 -4.88
N ILE A 14 -18.47 3.31 -4.70
CA ILE A 14 -17.35 4.20 -5.04
C ILE A 14 -16.69 3.85 -6.38
N ASN A 15 -17.06 2.75 -7.02
CA ASN A 15 -16.41 2.27 -8.23
C ASN A 15 -16.47 3.28 -9.38
N ASP A 16 -17.54 4.01 -9.53
CA ASP A 16 -17.67 5.04 -10.58
C ASP A 16 -16.69 6.20 -10.36
N ILE A 17 -16.54 6.65 -9.12
CA ILE A 17 -15.61 7.73 -8.81
C ILE A 17 -14.16 7.25 -8.90
N LEU A 18 -13.87 6.02 -8.46
CA LEU A 18 -12.55 5.39 -8.63
C LEU A 18 -12.19 5.27 -10.11
N CYS A 19 -13.10 4.75 -10.93
CA CYS A 19 -12.90 4.63 -12.37
C CYS A 19 -12.56 5.99 -12.99
N LYS A 20 -13.32 7.03 -12.67
CA LYS A 20 -13.07 8.38 -13.15
C LYS A 20 -11.68 8.90 -12.73
N ILE A 21 -11.31 8.77 -11.47
CA ILE A 21 -9.99 9.19 -10.97
C ILE A 21 -8.87 8.45 -11.69
N VAL A 22 -8.98 7.12 -11.82
CA VAL A 22 -7.97 6.29 -12.49
C VAL A 22 -7.74 6.75 -13.93
N ILE A 23 -8.81 7.02 -14.67
CA ILE A 23 -8.74 7.47 -16.06
C ILE A 23 -8.16 8.87 -16.17
N GLU A 24 -8.74 9.84 -15.45
CA GLU A 24 -8.36 11.25 -15.55
C GLU A 24 -6.91 11.49 -15.09
N GLN A 25 -6.49 10.82 -14.01
CA GLN A 25 -5.17 10.96 -13.45
C GLN A 25 -4.15 9.98 -14.06
N LYS A 26 -4.57 9.10 -14.98
CA LYS A 26 -3.72 8.08 -15.61
C LYS A 26 -2.98 7.24 -14.56
N ILE A 27 -3.72 6.73 -13.58
CA ILE A 27 -3.17 5.92 -12.49
C ILE A 27 -2.73 4.56 -13.03
N ASN A 28 -1.56 4.10 -12.62
CA ASN A 28 -1.03 2.80 -12.99
C ASN A 28 -1.28 1.74 -11.91
N ILE A 29 -1.23 2.12 -10.64
CA ILE A 29 -1.44 1.22 -9.50
C ILE A 29 -2.40 1.86 -8.53
N VAL A 30 -3.41 1.10 -8.12
CA VAL A 30 -4.41 1.47 -7.12
C VAL A 30 -4.24 0.59 -5.91
N ILE A 31 -4.23 1.17 -4.73
CA ILE A 31 -4.13 0.50 -3.44
C ILE A 31 -5.29 1.02 -2.59
N LEU A 32 -6.19 0.14 -2.22
CA LEU A 32 -7.39 0.48 -1.46
C LEU A 32 -7.35 -0.19 -0.09
N ALA A 33 -7.57 0.59 0.95
CA ALA A 33 -7.83 0.08 2.29
C ALA A 33 -9.34 0.16 2.59
N GLU A 34 -9.83 -0.79 3.37
CA GLU A 34 -11.26 -0.90 3.75
C GLU A 34 -12.23 -0.87 2.54
N TYR A 35 -11.80 -1.43 1.43
CA TYR A 35 -12.62 -1.47 0.23
C TYR A 35 -13.74 -2.50 0.39
N ALA A 36 -14.98 -2.05 0.22
CA ALA A 36 -16.17 -2.87 0.45
C ALA A 36 -17.02 -3.09 -0.83
N ASP A 37 -16.62 -2.47 -1.92
CA ASP A 37 -17.31 -2.61 -3.21
C ASP A 37 -16.79 -3.84 -3.97
N VAL A 38 -17.41 -4.18 -5.11
CA VAL A 38 -17.03 -5.34 -5.92
C VAL A 38 -15.90 -4.96 -6.88
N VAL A 39 -14.73 -5.55 -6.71
CA VAL A 39 -13.53 -5.21 -7.50
C VAL A 39 -13.66 -5.61 -8.98
N GLU A 40 -14.40 -6.68 -9.26
CA GLU A 40 -14.70 -7.14 -10.62
C GLU A 40 -15.49 -6.10 -11.40
N ASP A 41 -16.44 -5.43 -10.75
CA ASP A 41 -17.24 -4.36 -11.37
C ASP A 41 -16.37 -3.13 -11.67
N LEU A 42 -15.42 -2.79 -10.79
CA LEU A 42 -14.44 -1.73 -11.03
C LEU A 42 -13.58 -2.06 -12.26
N ILE A 43 -13.06 -3.29 -12.33
CA ILE A 43 -12.23 -3.73 -13.48
C ILE A 43 -13.02 -3.69 -14.77
N LEU A 44 -14.25 -4.19 -14.77
CA LEU A 44 -15.13 -4.16 -15.93
C LEU A 44 -15.38 -2.71 -16.39
N ASN A 45 -15.68 -1.82 -15.46
CA ASN A 45 -15.90 -0.41 -15.75
C ASN A 45 -14.65 0.26 -16.34
N LEU A 46 -13.47 -0.01 -15.80
CA LEU A 46 -12.19 0.46 -16.33
C LEU A 46 -11.93 -0.07 -17.76
N ASP A 47 -12.18 -1.37 -18.00
CA ASP A 47 -11.96 -1.99 -19.32
C ASP A 47 -12.89 -1.41 -20.40
N LEU A 48 -14.14 -1.11 -20.06
CA LEU A 48 -15.08 -0.40 -20.94
C LEU A 48 -14.57 0.99 -21.38
N HIS A 49 -13.71 1.61 -20.57
CA HIS A 49 -13.07 2.89 -20.87
C HIS A 49 -11.63 2.73 -21.42
N GLY A 50 -11.23 1.51 -21.76
CA GLY A 50 -9.92 1.21 -22.38
C GLY A 50 -8.75 1.16 -21.40
N VAL A 51 -9.00 1.10 -20.09
CA VAL A 51 -7.98 0.97 -19.05
C VAL A 51 -7.98 -0.46 -18.51
N ARG A 52 -6.97 -1.25 -18.88
CA ARG A 52 -6.84 -2.63 -18.42
C ARG A 52 -6.05 -2.70 -17.12
N MET A 53 -6.72 -3.14 -16.06
CA MET A 53 -6.09 -3.43 -14.77
C MET A 53 -6.33 -4.88 -14.36
N LYS A 54 -5.42 -5.41 -13.53
CA LYS A 54 -5.52 -6.73 -12.92
C LYS A 54 -5.45 -6.58 -11.41
N VAL A 55 -6.20 -7.41 -10.69
CA VAL A 55 -6.05 -7.54 -9.24
C VAL A 55 -4.73 -8.22 -8.94
N TYR A 56 -3.99 -7.67 -8.01
CA TYR A 56 -2.78 -8.29 -7.48
C TYR A 56 -3.12 -9.18 -6.30
N PRO A 57 -2.52 -10.36 -6.20
CA PRO A 57 -2.81 -11.25 -5.09
C PRO A 57 -2.34 -10.62 -3.77
N THR A 58 -3.26 -10.55 -2.81
CA THR A 58 -3.02 -10.10 -1.43
C THR A 58 -3.41 -11.21 -0.45
N VAL A 59 -3.00 -12.44 -0.74
CA VAL A 59 -3.38 -13.64 0.02
C VAL A 59 -2.95 -13.49 1.48
N GLY A 60 -3.91 -13.58 2.41
CA GLY A 60 -3.64 -13.39 3.85
C GLY A 60 -3.71 -11.93 4.33
N CYS A 61 -3.94 -10.97 3.42
CA CYS A 61 -4.16 -9.57 3.75
C CYS A 61 -5.52 -9.08 3.22
N ASP A 62 -6.56 -9.25 4.00
CA ASP A 62 -7.93 -8.84 3.62
C ASP A 62 -8.17 -7.33 3.80
N ARG A 63 -7.18 -6.60 4.33
CA ARG A 63 -7.29 -5.17 4.60
C ARG A 63 -6.95 -4.29 3.42
N ILE A 64 -6.27 -4.86 2.41
CA ILE A 64 -5.75 -4.15 1.25
C ILE A 64 -6.20 -4.84 -0.03
N THR A 65 -6.76 -4.07 -0.93
CA THR A 65 -7.01 -4.49 -2.32
C THR A 65 -6.03 -3.74 -3.23
N MET A 66 -5.31 -4.46 -4.07
CA MET A 66 -4.34 -3.87 -4.99
C MET A 66 -4.69 -4.25 -6.43
N LEU A 67 -4.64 -3.27 -7.31
CA LEU A 67 -4.81 -3.49 -8.76
C LEU A 67 -3.88 -2.57 -9.55
N GLY A 68 -3.56 -2.97 -10.77
CA GLY A 68 -2.76 -2.13 -11.65
C GLY A 68 -2.76 -2.58 -13.09
N THR A 69 -2.20 -1.71 -13.94
CA THR A 69 -2.02 -1.96 -15.36
C THR A 69 -1.05 -3.11 -15.61
N GLU A 70 -0.90 -3.52 -16.88
CA GLU A 70 0.01 -4.62 -17.27
C GLU A 70 1.49 -4.24 -17.04
N ILE A 71 1.93 -4.43 -15.82
CA ILE A 71 3.33 -4.34 -15.41
C ILE A 71 3.74 -5.70 -14.83
N SER A 72 5.02 -6.02 -14.91
CA SER A 72 5.53 -7.23 -14.27
C SER A 72 5.42 -7.10 -12.76
N ILE A 73 4.66 -8.00 -12.14
CA ILE A 73 4.42 -8.02 -10.71
C ILE A 73 4.66 -9.40 -10.19
N ARG A 74 5.38 -9.46 -9.09
CA ARG A 74 5.62 -10.66 -8.31
C ARG A 74 5.32 -10.38 -6.85
N GLN A 75 4.46 -11.20 -6.28
CA GLN A 75 4.18 -11.18 -4.85
C GLN A 75 5.44 -11.48 -4.05
N SER A 76 5.67 -10.74 -2.99
CA SER A 76 6.74 -10.95 -2.02
C SER A 76 6.15 -11.34 -0.67
N ARG A 77 6.38 -10.57 0.37
CA ARG A 77 5.92 -10.83 1.74
C ARG A 77 4.55 -10.24 2.00
N GLN A 78 3.83 -10.81 2.94
CA GLN A 78 2.52 -10.29 3.36
C GLN A 78 2.14 -10.80 4.74
N ASP A 79 1.27 -10.06 5.41
CA ASP A 79 0.67 -10.37 6.68
C ASP A 79 -0.74 -9.75 6.73
N THR A 80 -1.44 -9.89 7.83
CA THR A 80 -2.77 -9.31 8.06
C THR A 80 -2.87 -7.82 7.72
N TYR A 81 -1.79 -7.05 7.94
CA TYR A 81 -1.78 -5.59 7.85
C TYR A 81 -1.17 -5.02 6.57
N TYR A 82 -0.46 -5.82 5.79
CA TYR A 82 0.24 -5.35 4.60
C TYR A 82 0.39 -6.45 3.54
N SER A 83 0.57 -6.01 2.31
CA SER A 83 0.95 -6.85 1.19
C SER A 83 2.07 -6.19 0.39
N MET A 84 3.12 -6.96 0.10
CA MET A 84 4.29 -6.50 -0.64
C MET A 84 4.34 -7.13 -2.03
N GLN A 85 4.57 -6.27 -3.03
CA GLN A 85 4.68 -6.65 -4.43
C GLN A 85 6.00 -6.12 -5.01
N ILE A 86 6.67 -6.95 -5.81
CA ILE A 86 7.83 -6.50 -6.58
C ILE A 86 7.35 -6.05 -7.94
N ILE A 87 7.66 -4.80 -8.27
CA ILE A 87 7.20 -4.13 -9.48
C ILE A 87 8.37 -4.01 -10.46
N ASN A 88 8.20 -4.60 -11.67
CA ASN A 88 9.19 -4.59 -12.75
C ASN A 88 10.58 -5.06 -12.32
N GLU A 89 10.70 -5.91 -11.32
CA GLU A 89 11.96 -6.36 -10.70
C GLU A 89 12.88 -5.20 -10.25
N GLN A 90 12.32 -4.03 -9.95
CA GLN A 90 13.09 -2.81 -9.61
C GLN A 90 12.68 -2.17 -8.28
N TYR A 91 11.43 -2.32 -7.89
CA TYR A 91 10.88 -1.65 -6.71
C TYR A 91 10.09 -2.64 -5.87
N LEU A 92 10.22 -2.53 -4.57
CA LEU A 92 9.29 -3.12 -3.62
C LEU A 92 8.16 -2.13 -3.35
N LEU A 93 6.92 -2.55 -3.55
CA LEU A 93 5.72 -1.79 -3.18
C LEU A 93 5.05 -2.49 -2.01
N CYS A 94 4.96 -1.82 -0.87
CA CYS A 94 4.23 -2.27 0.31
C CYS A 94 2.98 -1.43 0.48
N GLY A 95 1.82 -2.03 0.26
CA GLY A 95 0.53 -1.46 0.62
C GLY A 95 0.14 -1.91 2.03
N LEU A 96 -0.23 -0.98 2.91
CA LEU A 96 -0.55 -1.31 4.30
C LEU A 96 -1.81 -0.59 4.82
N HIS A 97 -2.43 -1.23 5.81
CA HIS A 97 -3.49 -0.65 6.64
C HIS A 97 -3.31 -1.14 8.07
N LEU A 98 -2.70 -0.31 8.91
CA LEU A 98 -2.34 -0.67 10.28
C LEU A 98 -3.53 -0.57 11.24
N PRO A 99 -3.46 -1.26 12.39
CA PRO A 99 -4.51 -1.16 13.39
C PRO A 99 -4.57 0.26 13.97
N SER A 100 -5.79 0.79 14.10
CA SER A 100 -5.97 2.09 14.75
C SER A 100 -5.73 2.03 16.26
N SER A 101 -5.40 3.17 16.86
CA SER A 101 -5.23 3.32 18.31
C SER A 101 -6.47 2.99 19.14
N LEU A 102 -7.63 2.83 18.50
CA LEU A 102 -8.87 2.36 19.13
C LEU A 102 -8.86 0.86 19.42
N TRP A 103 -8.03 0.09 18.68
CA TRP A 103 -8.03 -1.37 18.71
C TRP A 103 -6.70 -1.97 19.12
N ALA A 104 -5.63 -1.17 19.17
CA ALA A 104 -4.31 -1.61 19.56
C ALA A 104 -3.66 -0.53 20.45
N ASP A 105 -3.01 -0.96 21.52
CA ASP A 105 -2.20 -0.07 22.33
C ASP A 105 -0.92 0.35 21.59
N LYS A 106 -0.21 1.34 22.13
CA LYS A 106 1.00 1.90 21.50
C LYS A 106 2.14 0.87 21.39
N GLU A 107 2.20 -0.07 22.32
CA GLU A 107 3.22 -1.12 22.31
C GLU A 107 2.96 -2.10 21.15
N THR A 108 1.74 -2.58 21.01
CA THR A 108 1.30 -3.42 19.89
C THR A 108 1.52 -2.73 18.56
N GLN A 109 1.16 -1.45 18.44
CA GLN A 109 1.42 -0.69 17.21
C GLN A 109 2.91 -0.61 16.88
N SER A 110 3.77 -0.35 17.87
CA SER A 110 5.22 -0.29 17.67
C SER A 110 5.80 -1.61 17.20
N LEU A 111 5.35 -2.73 17.76
CA LEU A 111 5.77 -4.07 17.33
C LEU A 111 5.36 -4.37 15.88
N VAL A 112 4.16 -3.97 15.48
CA VAL A 112 3.71 -4.12 14.08
C VAL A 112 4.59 -3.30 13.14
N PHE A 113 4.96 -2.07 13.51
CA PHE A 113 5.87 -1.24 12.73
C PHE A 113 7.25 -1.88 12.57
N GLU A 114 7.86 -2.34 13.67
CA GLU A 114 9.16 -3.01 13.65
C GLU A 114 9.13 -4.26 12.76
N SER A 115 8.04 -5.05 12.83
CA SER A 115 7.87 -6.22 11.97
C SER A 115 7.80 -5.85 10.48
N ILE A 116 7.07 -4.80 10.13
CA ILE A 116 6.95 -4.35 8.72
C ILE A 116 8.30 -3.87 8.19
N VAL A 117 9.03 -3.06 8.96
CA VAL A 117 10.36 -2.57 8.56
C VAL A 117 11.31 -3.75 8.34
N HIS A 118 11.33 -4.69 9.27
CA HIS A 118 12.15 -5.90 9.14
C HIS A 118 11.78 -6.71 7.88
N ASP A 119 10.51 -6.88 7.58
CA ASP A 119 10.07 -7.61 6.39
C ASP A 119 10.35 -6.86 5.09
N VAL A 120 10.33 -5.52 5.11
CA VAL A 120 10.77 -4.69 3.98
C VAL A 120 12.27 -4.92 3.73
N GLU A 121 13.11 -4.84 4.77
CA GLU A 121 14.56 -5.06 4.67
C GLU A 121 14.87 -6.46 4.14
N LEU A 122 14.21 -7.49 4.67
CA LEU A 122 14.38 -8.86 4.20
C LEU A 122 13.94 -9.01 2.73
N ALA A 123 12.83 -8.40 2.34
CA ALA A 123 12.35 -8.46 0.95
C ALA A 123 13.31 -7.75 0.00
N GLU A 124 13.92 -6.64 0.41
CA GLU A 124 14.95 -5.94 -0.35
C GLU A 124 16.20 -6.81 -0.52
N GLU A 125 16.69 -7.41 0.56
CA GLU A 125 17.88 -8.27 0.54
C GLU A 125 17.67 -9.51 -0.34
N GLU A 126 16.58 -10.24 -0.13
CA GLU A 126 16.25 -11.46 -0.88
C GLU A 126 16.11 -11.24 -2.40
N ASN A 127 15.73 -10.04 -2.80
CA ASN A 127 15.45 -9.71 -4.19
C ASN A 127 16.48 -8.75 -4.82
N GLY A 128 17.52 -8.37 -4.08
CA GLY A 128 18.55 -7.44 -4.54
C GLY A 128 18.00 -6.05 -4.88
N LEU A 129 16.96 -5.61 -4.15
CA LEU A 129 16.31 -4.32 -4.35
C LEU A 129 16.92 -3.29 -3.38
N GLY A 130 17.04 -2.05 -3.82
CA GLY A 130 17.52 -0.95 -2.98
C GLY A 130 16.51 0.21 -2.92
N LYS A 131 15.25 -0.04 -3.31
CA LYS A 131 14.20 1.00 -3.35
C LYS A 131 12.86 0.39 -3.00
N SER A 132 12.28 0.85 -1.90
CA SER A 132 10.95 0.50 -1.48
C SER A 132 10.02 1.70 -1.44
N ILE A 133 8.77 1.46 -1.75
CA ILE A 133 7.67 2.41 -1.63
C ILE A 133 6.70 1.81 -0.62
N VAL A 134 6.57 2.45 0.53
CA VAL A 134 5.59 2.06 1.55
C VAL A 134 4.48 3.09 1.54
N VAL A 135 3.26 2.65 1.29
CA VAL A 135 2.10 3.53 1.16
C VAL A 135 0.88 2.89 1.80
N GLY A 136 0.10 3.69 2.54
CA GLY A 136 -1.08 3.14 3.19
C GLY A 136 -1.64 4.03 4.28
N ASP A 137 -2.55 3.45 5.05
CA ASP A 137 -3.06 4.03 6.28
C ASP A 137 -2.24 3.52 7.47
N PHE A 138 -1.34 4.35 7.95
CA PHE A 138 -0.47 4.03 9.07
C PHE A 138 -1.19 4.09 10.42
N ASN A 139 -2.36 4.73 10.50
CA ASN A 139 -3.10 4.94 11.75
C ASN A 139 -2.23 5.49 12.89
N GLN A 140 -1.19 6.22 12.53
CA GLN A 140 -0.27 6.90 13.47
C GLN A 140 0.04 8.32 13.02
N ASN A 141 0.35 9.16 14.01
CA ASN A 141 0.87 10.49 13.74
C ASN A 141 2.32 10.38 13.20
N PRO A 142 2.71 11.15 12.18
CA PRO A 142 4.08 11.15 11.64
C PRO A 142 5.17 11.42 12.67
N TYR A 143 4.83 12.01 13.81
CA TYR A 143 5.76 12.33 14.91
C TYR A 143 5.79 11.27 16.03
N GLU A 144 5.10 10.15 15.87
CA GLU A 144 5.14 9.03 16.81
C GLU A 144 6.34 8.11 16.57
N ASN A 145 6.70 7.35 17.61
CA ASN A 145 7.90 6.52 17.62
C ASN A 145 7.96 5.51 16.46
N GLY A 146 6.85 4.94 16.04
CA GLY A 146 6.81 4.01 14.90
C GLY A 146 7.31 4.64 13.61
N CYS A 147 7.02 5.93 13.40
CA CYS A 147 7.47 6.65 12.22
C CYS A 147 8.91 7.18 12.33
N LEU A 148 9.33 7.64 13.52
CA LEU A 148 10.59 8.36 13.72
C LEU A 148 11.74 7.50 14.20
N SER A 149 11.48 6.39 14.90
CA SER A 149 12.54 5.59 15.51
C SER A 149 13.40 4.87 14.47
N ALA A 150 14.66 4.62 14.82
CA ALA A 150 15.59 3.85 13.98
C ALA A 150 15.17 2.39 13.76
N LYS A 151 14.29 1.86 14.61
CA LYS A 151 13.67 0.53 14.46
C LYS A 151 12.33 0.57 13.73
N GLY A 152 11.78 1.77 13.50
CA GLY A 152 10.61 2.03 12.71
C GLY A 152 10.98 2.48 11.29
N PHE A 153 10.15 3.32 10.69
CA PHE A 153 10.41 3.81 9.33
C PHE A 153 11.51 4.86 9.24
N HIS A 154 12.13 5.26 10.35
CA HIS A 154 13.19 6.26 10.40
C HIS A 154 12.83 7.53 9.60
N GLY A 155 11.56 7.92 9.70
CA GLY A 155 10.98 8.98 8.90
C GLY A 155 11.58 10.35 9.22
N VAL A 156 11.75 11.15 8.18
CA VAL A 156 12.20 12.54 8.31
C VAL A 156 11.01 13.45 8.03
N PRO A 157 10.46 14.11 9.06
CA PRO A 157 9.22 14.87 8.93
C PRO A 157 9.38 16.25 8.26
N VAL A 158 10.62 16.67 8.02
CA VAL A 158 10.93 17.98 7.40
C VAL A 158 11.82 17.81 6.18
N ALA A 159 11.45 18.46 5.08
CA ALA A 159 12.16 18.35 3.82
C ALA A 159 13.64 18.73 3.90
N ASP A 160 14.00 19.71 4.74
CA ASP A 160 15.39 20.19 4.90
C ASP A 160 16.30 19.12 5.57
N GLU A 161 15.74 18.22 6.35
CA GLU A 161 16.48 17.10 6.95
C GLU A 161 16.64 15.94 5.98
N ALA A 162 15.68 15.72 5.11
CA ALA A 162 15.74 14.68 4.09
C ALA A 162 16.81 14.93 3.01
N LEU A 163 17.32 16.15 2.90
CA LEU A 163 18.34 16.56 1.91
C LEU A 163 19.77 16.52 2.44
N ARG A 164 19.98 16.14 3.70
CA ARG A 164 21.31 16.03 4.35
C ARG A 164 21.80 14.58 4.40
#